data_924e45dfd5a026d76087e8ed0d0ffbaa
#
_entry.id   924e45dfd5a026d76087e8ed0d0ffbaa
#
_cell.length_a   1.000
_cell.length_b   1.000
_cell.length_c   1.000
_cell.angle_alpha   90.00
_cell.angle_beta   90.00
_cell.angle_gamma   90.00
#
_symmetry.space_group_name_H-M   'P 1'
#
loop_
_entity.id
_entity.type
_entity.pdbx_description
1 polymer ?
#
loop_
_entity_poly.entity_id
_entity_poly.type
_entity_poly.pdbx_seq_one_letter_code
_entity_poly.pdbx_strand_id
1 'polypeptide(L)'
;MRRITVAALMLTGIAALTARSAVPSANAQPRPRFSRADTLRGTNTPERRWWDATFYDLQVRVNVKDSTISGHNGISYRVLQPSQLMQIDLQQPMIVDSVVQDHQRVGVRRDTNTIFATLTAPQKIGDVKTVTVYYHGRPAVAKNPPWDGGFIWRKDKSGNAFVSTANQGIGASVWWPLKDFTADEVDSQRVAITVPDPMVNVSNGRLISTKKDGNGNTTFEYFVAEPINAYGISVNAGTYAHFTETYKGEAGNLTMDFWPLAENLEAAKTQFAQAIPMMACFEQWFGPYPWYKDGYKLVEAPYLGMEHQSAVTYGNGYRNGYRGTDLSGTGRGLKWDFIIVHESAHEWWANSITDEDPADMWLHESFANYSEGLYTECQEGKAAGAEYIIGTRKKITNDEPIVGTYGVNKSGSGDMYYKGGNMLHTIRQVLNNDEKWRSILRGVQATFRHQTVSGADVQAYMSRQAGMDWSPIFSQYLMTTRVPIFEYKRDARGLHYRWNNVVPGFNMPVKVVVDGRAPITIKPTGIWQTMAGRYTTDAAIVVDENYYVLTRRY
;
A
#
# COMPACT_ATOMS: atom_id res chain seq x y z
N MET A 1 58.78 14.15 74.01
CA MET A 1 60.19 13.75 73.70
C MET A 1 60.22 13.07 72.32
N ARG A 2 61.23 13.50 71.55
CA ARG A 2 61.72 12.97 70.25
C ARG A 2 60.80 13.02 69.06
N ARG A 3 61.10 14.00 68.23
CA ARG A 3 60.80 14.14 66.80
C ARG A 3 61.53 13.01 66.02
N ILE A 4 60.88 12.45 65.01
CA ILE A 4 61.56 11.79 63.88
C ILE A 4 60.95 12.35 62.58
N THR A 5 61.83 12.99 61.82
CA THR A 5 61.65 13.53 60.49
C THR A 5 61.81 12.40 59.49
N VAL A 6 60.87 12.27 58.53
CA VAL A 6 61.14 11.43 57.36
C VAL A 6 60.88 12.29 56.09
N ALA A 7 61.89 12.24 55.24
CA ALA A 7 62.04 13.02 54.01
C ALA A 7 61.09 12.59 52.92
N ALA A 8 60.64 13.59 52.20
CA ALA A 8 59.85 13.40 50.96
C ALA A 8 60.76 13.19 49.75
N LEU A 9 60.61 12.08 49.04
CA LEU A 9 61.16 11.89 47.69
C LEU A 9 60.10 12.36 46.68
N MET A 10 60.46 13.37 45.88
CA MET A 10 59.70 13.77 44.69
C MET A 10 60.02 12.79 43.54
N LEU A 11 59.01 12.10 43.04
CA LEU A 11 59.02 11.46 41.71
C LEU A 11 58.26 12.31 40.74
N THR A 12 58.95 12.92 39.79
CA THR A 12 58.35 13.60 38.61
C THR A 12 57.87 12.56 37.62
N GLY A 13 56.53 12.38 37.57
CA GLY A 13 55.86 11.57 36.55
C GLY A 13 55.44 12.44 35.34
N ILE A 14 56.02 12.15 34.19
CA ILE A 14 55.64 12.78 32.92
C ILE A 14 54.26 12.21 32.51
N ALA A 15 53.22 13.03 32.58
CA ALA A 15 51.91 12.71 32.07
C ALA A 15 51.88 12.93 30.54
N ALA A 16 51.90 11.86 29.79
CA ALA A 16 51.60 11.90 28.34
C ALA A 16 50.11 12.17 28.13
N LEU A 17 49.77 13.37 27.70
CA LEU A 17 48.42 13.68 27.21
C LEU A 17 48.18 12.97 25.86
N THR A 18 47.48 11.86 25.88
CA THR A 18 46.86 11.31 24.65
C THR A 18 45.62 12.12 24.33
N ALA A 19 45.73 13.06 23.40
CA ALA A 19 44.58 13.71 22.79
C ALA A 19 43.77 12.66 22.01
N ARG A 20 42.65 12.19 22.59
CA ARG A 20 41.63 11.48 21.85
C ARG A 20 40.91 12.50 20.95
N SER A 21 41.20 12.46 19.65
CA SER A 21 40.37 13.14 18.65
C SER A 21 38.96 12.57 18.74
N ALA A 22 38.03 13.37 19.25
CA ALA A 22 36.62 13.07 19.18
C ALA A 22 36.24 13.08 17.70
N VAL A 23 35.92 11.91 17.15
CA VAL A 23 35.22 11.79 15.85
C VAL A 23 33.87 12.48 16.02
N PRO A 24 33.51 13.49 15.19
CA PRO A 24 32.17 14.08 15.28
C PRO A 24 31.17 12.96 15.06
N SER A 25 30.29 12.75 16.03
CA SER A 25 29.12 11.88 15.84
C SER A 25 28.34 12.41 14.64
N ALA A 26 28.14 11.55 13.64
CA ALA A 26 27.25 11.84 12.51
C ALA A 26 25.94 12.41 13.07
N ASN A 27 25.49 13.53 12.54
CA ASN A 27 24.26 14.20 12.90
C ASN A 27 23.13 13.16 12.92
N ALA A 28 22.75 12.71 14.09
CA ALA A 28 21.52 11.95 14.27
C ALA A 28 20.39 12.90 13.88
N GLN A 29 19.74 12.64 12.75
CA GLN A 29 18.54 13.36 12.40
C GLN A 29 17.56 13.27 13.58
N PRO A 30 16.90 14.37 13.97
CA PRO A 30 15.95 14.34 15.06
C PRO A 30 14.87 13.29 14.69
N ARG A 31 14.66 12.30 15.58
CA ARG A 31 13.59 11.31 15.38
C ARG A 31 12.27 12.06 15.18
N PRO A 32 11.46 11.70 14.18
CA PRO A 32 10.17 12.33 13.98
C PRO A 32 9.36 12.24 15.27
N ARG A 33 8.81 13.37 15.70
CA ARG A 33 7.93 13.42 16.87
C ARG A 33 6.51 13.12 16.39
N PHE A 34 5.98 11.95 16.76
CA PHE A 34 4.61 11.58 16.49
C PHE A 34 3.68 12.22 17.53
N SER A 35 2.51 12.64 17.08
CA SER A 35 1.48 13.21 17.95
C SER A 35 0.71 12.10 18.69
N ARG A 36 -0.08 12.51 19.70
CA ARG A 36 -1.02 11.60 20.34
C ARG A 36 -2.08 11.07 19.35
N ALA A 37 -2.50 11.87 18.38
CA ALA A 37 -3.44 11.45 17.35
C ALA A 37 -2.85 10.33 16.47
N ASP A 38 -1.58 10.45 16.08
CA ASP A 38 -0.89 9.41 15.28
C ASP A 38 -0.80 8.10 16.08
N THR A 39 -0.46 8.17 17.37
CA THR A 39 -0.37 7.00 18.24
C THR A 39 -1.74 6.35 18.46
N LEU A 40 -2.78 7.13 18.73
CA LEU A 40 -4.14 6.61 18.92
C LEU A 40 -4.66 5.92 17.66
N ARG A 41 -4.30 6.41 16.48
CA ARG A 41 -4.72 5.85 15.22
C ARG A 41 -3.89 4.62 14.84
N GLY A 42 -2.55 4.70 14.94
CA GLY A 42 -1.63 3.64 14.51
C GLY A 42 -1.45 2.49 15.49
N THR A 43 -1.97 2.60 16.73
CA THR A 43 -1.74 1.59 17.78
C THR A 43 -2.99 0.78 18.07
N ASN A 44 -2.84 -0.52 18.27
CA ASN A 44 -3.91 -1.36 18.81
C ASN A 44 -4.03 -1.15 20.33
N THR A 45 -4.68 -0.03 20.71
CA THR A 45 -4.84 0.39 22.11
C THR A 45 -5.62 -0.64 22.95
N PRO A 46 -5.54 -0.60 24.29
CA PRO A 46 -6.39 -1.45 25.14
C PRO A 46 -7.88 -1.30 24.87
N GLU A 47 -8.35 -0.10 24.50
CA GLU A 47 -9.75 0.22 24.22
C GLU A 47 -10.20 -0.21 22.82
N ARG A 48 -9.25 -0.60 21.95
CA ARG A 48 -9.48 -1.06 20.57
C ARG A 48 -9.32 -2.58 20.45
N ARG A 49 -8.31 -3.18 21.07
CA ARG A 49 -7.93 -4.60 20.86
C ARG A 49 -8.86 -5.65 21.48
N TRP A 50 -9.81 -5.23 22.33
CA TRP A 50 -10.71 -6.14 23.03
C TRP A 50 -11.94 -6.55 22.20
N TRP A 51 -12.13 -5.91 21.06
CA TRP A 51 -13.24 -6.17 20.16
C TRP A 51 -12.76 -6.27 18.70
N ASP A 52 -13.43 -7.10 17.95
CA ASP A 52 -13.23 -7.41 16.54
C ASP A 52 -14.43 -6.87 15.77
N ALA A 53 -14.22 -6.00 14.79
CA ALA A 53 -15.30 -5.47 13.97
C ALA A 53 -15.70 -6.54 12.94
N THR A 54 -16.97 -6.95 12.94
CA THR A 54 -17.46 -8.01 12.05
C THR A 54 -18.37 -7.51 10.94
N PHE A 55 -19.06 -6.38 11.17
CA PHE A 55 -19.98 -5.81 10.19
C PHE A 55 -20.20 -4.32 10.43
N TYR A 56 -20.26 -3.54 9.33
CA TYR A 56 -20.72 -2.16 9.37
C TYR A 56 -22.03 -1.99 8.59
N ASP A 57 -23.02 -1.30 9.20
CA ASP A 57 -24.25 -0.79 8.56
C ASP A 57 -24.14 0.72 8.42
N LEU A 58 -23.53 1.17 7.34
CA LEU A 58 -23.24 2.58 7.07
C LEU A 58 -24.37 3.22 6.26
N GLN A 59 -25.02 4.24 6.82
CA GLN A 59 -26.05 5.01 6.15
C GLN A 59 -25.71 6.49 6.18
N VAL A 60 -25.57 7.12 5.01
CA VAL A 60 -25.12 8.52 4.87
C VAL A 60 -25.95 9.28 3.87
N ARG A 61 -26.36 10.47 4.23
CA ARG A 61 -26.94 11.48 3.34
C ARG A 61 -25.87 12.50 2.97
N VAL A 62 -25.68 12.72 1.69
CA VAL A 62 -24.75 13.71 1.12
C VAL A 62 -25.53 14.97 0.72
N ASN A 63 -25.19 16.12 1.31
CA ASN A 63 -25.75 17.39 0.93
C ASN A 63 -24.72 18.20 0.12
N VAL A 64 -24.94 18.24 -1.19
CA VAL A 64 -24.01 18.89 -2.14
C VAL A 64 -24.09 20.41 -2.10
N LYS A 65 -25.17 21.01 -1.53
CA LYS A 65 -25.34 22.48 -1.49
C LYS A 65 -24.41 23.15 -0.50
N ASP A 66 -24.19 22.52 0.64
CA ASP A 66 -23.38 23.07 1.73
C ASP A 66 -22.16 22.20 2.06
N SER A 67 -21.93 21.13 1.28
CA SER A 67 -20.81 20.18 1.43
C SER A 67 -20.79 19.53 2.83
N THR A 68 -21.95 19.11 3.30
CA THR A 68 -22.13 18.38 4.55
C THR A 68 -22.60 16.95 4.32
N ILE A 69 -22.38 16.11 5.32
CA ILE A 69 -22.95 14.77 5.41
C ILE A 69 -23.59 14.58 6.78
N SER A 70 -24.57 13.68 6.82
CA SER A 70 -25.17 13.22 8.07
C SER A 70 -25.58 11.76 7.95
N GLY A 71 -25.55 11.02 9.03
CA GLY A 71 -25.88 9.62 8.98
C GLY A 71 -25.60 8.87 10.27
N HIS A 72 -25.49 7.57 10.14
CA HIS A 72 -25.07 6.71 11.23
C HIS A 72 -24.31 5.49 10.71
N ASN A 73 -23.52 4.91 11.58
CA ASN A 73 -22.88 3.60 11.37
C ASN A 73 -23.24 2.65 12.52
N GLY A 74 -23.87 1.53 12.19
CA GLY A 74 -24.04 0.39 13.08
C GLY A 74 -22.77 -0.46 13.05
N ILE A 75 -22.04 -0.49 14.17
CA ILE A 75 -20.79 -1.24 14.32
C ILE A 75 -21.13 -2.56 15.04
N SER A 76 -21.21 -3.66 14.32
CA SER A 76 -21.32 -4.99 14.91
C SER A 76 -19.91 -5.51 15.21
N TYR A 77 -19.75 -6.07 16.41
CA TYR A 77 -18.45 -6.51 16.87
C TYR A 77 -18.56 -7.78 17.73
N ARG A 78 -17.48 -8.56 17.72
CA ARG A 78 -17.26 -9.71 18.59
C ARG A 78 -16.35 -9.30 19.75
N VAL A 79 -16.71 -9.70 20.96
CA VAL A 79 -15.90 -9.44 22.16
C VAL A 79 -14.77 -10.46 22.27
N LEU A 80 -13.53 -10.00 22.22
CA LEU A 80 -12.32 -10.81 22.36
C LEU A 80 -11.80 -10.86 23.80
N GLN A 81 -12.01 -9.79 24.57
CA GLN A 81 -11.60 -9.66 25.97
C GLN A 81 -12.66 -8.85 26.73
N PRO A 82 -12.83 -9.05 28.04
CA PRO A 82 -13.77 -8.23 28.81
C PRO A 82 -13.35 -6.77 28.82
N SER A 83 -14.26 -5.87 28.47
CA SER A 83 -14.08 -4.42 28.56
C SER A 83 -15.42 -3.70 28.56
N GLN A 84 -15.43 -2.42 28.86
CA GLN A 84 -16.59 -1.54 28.77
C GLN A 84 -16.28 -0.23 28.05
N LEU A 85 -15.00 0.11 27.90
CA LEU A 85 -14.57 1.33 27.21
C LEU A 85 -14.15 0.99 25.77
N MET A 86 -14.87 1.53 24.78
CA MET A 86 -14.67 1.28 23.36
C MET A 86 -14.07 2.51 22.68
N GLN A 87 -12.95 2.32 21.99
CA GLN A 87 -12.40 3.34 21.10
C GLN A 87 -13.05 3.23 19.73
N ILE A 88 -13.58 4.34 19.23
CA ILE A 88 -14.11 4.51 17.86
C ILE A 88 -13.44 5.77 17.28
N ASP A 89 -13.09 5.74 16.01
CA ASP A 89 -12.41 6.86 15.36
C ASP A 89 -13.41 7.63 14.50
N LEU A 90 -13.41 8.96 14.67
CA LEU A 90 -14.11 9.93 13.82
C LEU A 90 -13.36 11.25 13.89
N GLN A 91 -12.72 11.63 12.78
CA GLN A 91 -11.86 12.81 12.76
C GLN A 91 -12.65 14.11 12.82
N GLN A 92 -12.04 15.12 13.43
CA GLN A 92 -12.56 16.47 13.32
C GLN A 92 -12.47 16.96 11.85
N PRO A 93 -13.43 17.79 11.39
CA PRO A 93 -14.46 18.48 12.17
C PRO A 93 -15.81 17.75 12.30
N MET A 94 -15.85 16.41 12.00
CA MET A 94 -17.08 15.65 12.15
C MET A 94 -17.56 15.61 13.60
N ILE A 95 -18.88 15.67 13.81
CA ILE A 95 -19.55 15.77 15.12
C ILE A 95 -20.27 14.48 15.41
N VAL A 96 -20.11 13.95 16.62
CA VAL A 96 -20.91 12.82 17.14
C VAL A 96 -22.16 13.37 17.78
N ASP A 97 -23.33 12.97 17.32
CA ASP A 97 -24.62 13.33 17.89
C ASP A 97 -25.00 12.43 19.07
N SER A 98 -24.77 11.14 18.92
CA SER A 98 -24.98 10.16 19.98
C SER A 98 -24.32 8.82 19.63
N VAL A 99 -24.01 8.07 20.65
CA VAL A 99 -23.67 6.65 20.58
C VAL A 99 -24.72 5.86 21.32
N VAL A 100 -25.26 4.82 20.70
CA VAL A 100 -26.39 4.02 21.24
C VAL A 100 -25.99 2.56 21.28
N GLN A 101 -26.21 1.91 22.42
CA GLN A 101 -26.13 0.48 22.57
C GLN A 101 -27.37 0.00 23.34
N ASP A 102 -27.96 -1.14 22.94
CA ASP A 102 -29.13 -1.73 23.55
C ASP A 102 -30.28 -0.69 23.77
N HIS A 103 -30.53 0.16 22.77
CA HIS A 103 -31.49 1.27 22.76
C HIS A 103 -31.22 2.40 23.79
N GLN A 104 -30.05 2.40 24.42
CA GLN A 104 -29.65 3.42 25.39
C GLN A 104 -28.50 4.29 24.85
N ARG A 105 -28.59 5.59 25.08
CA ARG A 105 -27.45 6.48 24.83
C ARG A 105 -26.36 6.21 25.85
N VAL A 106 -25.14 6.05 25.37
CA VAL A 106 -23.95 5.84 26.21
C VAL A 106 -23.12 7.12 26.34
N GLY A 107 -22.34 7.21 27.41
CA GLY A 107 -21.43 8.34 27.65
C GLY A 107 -20.28 8.33 26.66
N VAL A 108 -19.95 9.47 26.10
CA VAL A 108 -18.90 9.66 25.09
C VAL A 108 -17.91 10.73 25.52
N ARG A 109 -16.62 10.47 25.37
CA ARG A 109 -15.53 11.44 25.53
C ARG A 109 -14.70 11.46 24.25
N ARG A 110 -14.46 12.66 23.71
CA ARG A 110 -13.57 12.84 22.56
C ARG A 110 -12.14 13.14 23.02
N ASP A 111 -11.18 12.55 22.32
CA ASP A 111 -9.75 12.84 22.45
C ASP A 111 -9.17 12.92 21.03
N THR A 112 -8.86 14.13 20.60
CA THR A 112 -8.41 14.43 19.24
C THR A 112 -9.40 13.91 18.17
N ASN A 113 -8.99 12.98 17.32
CA ASN A 113 -9.79 12.35 16.26
C ASN A 113 -10.51 11.06 16.71
N THR A 114 -10.42 10.73 17.98
CA THR A 114 -10.96 9.50 18.56
C THR A 114 -12.07 9.82 19.54
N ILE A 115 -13.07 8.95 19.62
CA ILE A 115 -14.11 8.95 20.65
C ILE A 115 -14.01 7.70 21.50
N PHE A 116 -14.20 7.84 22.79
CA PHE A 116 -14.28 6.77 23.75
C PHE A 116 -15.70 6.66 24.27
N ALA A 117 -16.37 5.54 23.95
CA ALA A 117 -17.73 5.24 24.40
C ALA A 117 -17.69 4.32 25.60
N THR A 118 -18.36 4.70 26.71
CA THR A 118 -18.54 3.82 27.88
C THR A 118 -19.84 3.04 27.70
N LEU A 119 -19.72 1.78 27.33
CA LEU A 119 -20.85 0.89 26.99
C LEU A 119 -21.78 0.66 28.19
N THR A 120 -23.00 0.19 27.91
CA THR A 120 -24.07 -0.01 28.92
C THR A 120 -23.67 -0.93 30.07
N ALA A 121 -22.81 -1.92 29.79
CA ALA A 121 -22.28 -2.87 30.78
C ALA A 121 -20.92 -3.41 30.34
N PRO A 122 -20.12 -4.02 31.24
CA PRO A 122 -18.95 -4.80 30.86
C PRO A 122 -19.32 -5.89 29.87
N GLN A 123 -18.60 -5.97 28.76
CA GLN A 123 -18.82 -6.92 27.67
C GLN A 123 -18.15 -8.26 28.02
N LYS A 124 -18.73 -9.38 27.56
CA LYS A 124 -18.24 -10.73 27.84
C LYS A 124 -17.62 -11.36 26.58
N ILE A 125 -16.54 -12.10 26.75
CA ILE A 125 -15.87 -12.83 25.67
C ILE A 125 -16.88 -13.66 24.86
N GLY A 126 -16.83 -13.57 23.56
CA GLY A 126 -17.69 -14.29 22.62
C GLY A 126 -19.04 -13.63 22.33
N ASP A 127 -19.45 -12.62 23.11
CA ASP A 127 -20.67 -11.87 22.79
C ASP A 127 -20.49 -11.16 21.43
N VAL A 128 -21.58 -11.16 20.63
CA VAL A 128 -21.71 -10.34 19.43
C VAL A 128 -22.72 -9.25 19.73
N LYS A 129 -22.32 -8.00 19.60
CA LYS A 129 -23.09 -6.82 19.94
C LYS A 129 -23.02 -5.78 18.84
N THR A 130 -23.88 -4.77 18.91
CA THR A 130 -23.87 -3.63 18.00
C THR A 130 -23.90 -2.32 18.78
N VAL A 131 -23.07 -1.38 18.34
CA VAL A 131 -23.10 0.02 18.76
C VAL A 131 -23.41 0.86 17.54
N THR A 132 -24.39 1.77 17.64
CA THR A 132 -24.73 2.70 16.56
C THR A 132 -24.24 4.10 16.90
N VAL A 133 -23.45 4.68 16.00
CA VAL A 133 -22.93 6.05 16.11
C VAL A 133 -23.66 6.96 15.12
N TYR A 134 -24.40 7.93 15.64
CA TYR A 134 -25.05 8.99 14.86
C TYR A 134 -24.11 10.20 14.77
N TYR A 135 -24.00 10.78 13.58
CA TYR A 135 -23.03 11.83 13.35
C TYR A 135 -23.44 12.73 12.18
N HIS A 136 -22.86 13.92 12.17
CA HIS A 136 -22.99 14.85 11.06
C HIS A 136 -21.78 15.77 10.98
N GLY A 137 -21.68 16.52 9.91
CA GLY A 137 -20.70 17.59 9.78
C GLY A 137 -20.25 17.82 8.36
N ARG A 138 -19.21 18.62 8.28
CA ARG A 138 -18.52 18.94 7.03
C ARG A 138 -17.20 18.17 7.03
N PRO A 139 -17.08 17.06 6.28
CA PRO A 139 -15.85 16.26 6.29
C PRO A 139 -14.67 17.06 5.75
N ALA A 140 -13.45 16.66 6.13
CA ALA A 140 -12.25 17.26 5.59
C ALA A 140 -12.22 17.12 4.05
N VAL A 141 -11.86 18.22 3.39
CA VAL A 141 -11.82 18.30 1.92
C VAL A 141 -10.40 18.07 1.45
N ALA A 142 -10.21 17.13 0.54
CA ALA A 142 -8.93 16.89 -0.10
C ALA A 142 -8.51 18.14 -0.93
N LYS A 143 -7.30 18.61 -0.70
CA LYS A 143 -6.69 19.74 -1.43
C LYS A 143 -5.98 19.27 -2.67
N ASN A 144 -5.33 18.12 -2.59
CA ASN A 144 -4.55 17.49 -3.65
C ASN A 144 -4.89 15.98 -3.78
N PRO A 145 -6.17 15.63 -4.15
CA PRO A 145 -6.61 14.24 -4.21
C PRO A 145 -5.87 13.47 -5.33
N PRO A 146 -5.60 12.19 -5.10
CA PRO A 146 -5.95 11.38 -3.94
C PRO A 146 -4.96 11.51 -2.76
N TRP A 147 -3.79 12.12 -2.95
CA TRP A 147 -2.59 12.03 -2.07
C TRP A 147 -2.77 12.55 -0.65
N ASP A 148 -3.65 13.52 -0.43
CA ASP A 148 -3.94 14.07 0.92
C ASP A 148 -5.25 13.53 1.52
N GLY A 149 -6.06 12.85 0.72
CA GLY A 149 -7.30 12.22 1.15
C GLY A 149 -8.41 13.15 1.63
N GLY A 150 -9.62 12.59 1.78
CA GLY A 150 -10.82 13.29 2.23
C GLY A 150 -11.95 13.27 1.22
N PHE A 151 -12.94 14.15 1.41
CA PHE A 151 -14.01 14.38 0.45
C PHE A 151 -13.54 15.30 -0.68
N ILE A 152 -14.00 15.00 -1.90
CA ILE A 152 -13.72 15.78 -3.11
C ILE A 152 -15.05 16.30 -3.65
N TRP A 153 -15.24 17.62 -3.60
CA TRP A 153 -16.42 18.32 -4.10
C TRP A 153 -16.04 19.04 -5.39
N ARG A 154 -16.48 18.53 -6.52
CA ARG A 154 -16.21 19.08 -7.86
C ARG A 154 -17.51 19.21 -8.65
N LYS A 155 -17.38 19.69 -9.86
CA LYS A 155 -18.44 19.71 -10.88
C LYS A 155 -17.92 19.06 -12.14
N ASP A 156 -18.83 18.39 -12.86
CA ASP A 156 -18.58 17.92 -14.22
C ASP A 156 -18.52 19.11 -15.21
N LYS A 157 -18.25 18.85 -16.48
CA LYS A 157 -18.18 19.88 -17.52
C LYS A 157 -19.52 20.58 -17.75
N SER A 158 -20.62 19.93 -17.44
CA SER A 158 -21.99 20.45 -17.54
C SER A 158 -22.40 21.28 -16.33
N GLY A 159 -21.55 21.36 -15.29
CA GLY A 159 -21.79 22.11 -14.05
C GLY A 159 -22.53 21.33 -12.97
N ASN A 160 -22.86 20.05 -13.19
CA ASN A 160 -23.49 19.21 -12.17
C ASN A 160 -22.50 18.83 -11.08
N ALA A 161 -23.01 18.53 -9.88
CA ALA A 161 -22.18 18.08 -8.77
C ALA A 161 -21.49 16.74 -9.10
N PHE A 162 -20.20 16.66 -8.77
CA PHE A 162 -19.37 15.47 -8.92
C PHE A 162 -18.57 15.28 -7.65
N VAL A 163 -18.96 14.29 -6.84
CA VAL A 163 -18.49 14.07 -5.48
C VAL A 163 -17.83 12.71 -5.38
N SER A 164 -16.69 12.65 -4.70
CA SER A 164 -15.99 11.39 -4.44
C SER A 164 -15.23 11.45 -3.12
N THR A 165 -14.71 10.31 -2.67
CA THR A 165 -13.82 10.19 -1.50
C THR A 165 -12.52 9.51 -1.87
N ALA A 166 -11.45 9.81 -1.12
CA ALA A 166 -10.19 9.10 -1.14
C ALA A 166 -9.69 9.00 0.30
N ASN A 167 -9.38 7.79 0.79
CA ASN A 167 -9.14 7.59 2.22
C ASN A 167 -7.78 6.97 2.54
N GLN A 168 -7.00 6.50 1.56
CA GLN A 168 -5.67 5.96 1.80
C GLN A 168 -4.81 6.98 2.59
N GLY A 169 -4.07 6.49 3.56
CA GLY A 169 -3.23 7.32 4.43
C GLY A 169 -4.01 8.16 5.45
N ILE A 170 -5.02 8.96 5.05
CA ILE A 170 -5.83 9.77 5.98
C ILE A 170 -6.81 8.94 6.81
N GLY A 171 -7.30 7.80 6.27
CA GLY A 171 -8.27 6.89 6.88
C GLY A 171 -9.73 7.27 6.70
N ALA A 172 -10.58 6.25 6.75
CA ALA A 172 -12.02 6.39 6.54
C ALA A 172 -12.71 7.19 7.66
N SER A 173 -12.11 7.27 8.84
CA SER A 173 -12.63 8.07 9.95
C SER A 173 -12.71 9.57 9.66
N VAL A 174 -12.15 10.02 8.53
CA VAL A 174 -12.29 11.40 8.06
C VAL A 174 -13.74 11.76 7.73
N TRP A 175 -14.62 10.77 7.47
CA TRP A 175 -16.01 11.05 7.11
C TRP A 175 -17.06 10.13 7.75
N TRP A 176 -16.68 8.99 8.36
CA TRP A 176 -17.62 8.13 9.08
C TRP A 176 -16.97 7.47 10.29
N PRO A 177 -17.74 7.16 11.36
CA PRO A 177 -17.21 6.58 12.61
C PRO A 177 -17.00 5.08 12.48
N LEU A 178 -15.80 4.59 12.83
CA LEU A 178 -15.42 3.18 12.72
C LEU A 178 -14.23 2.83 13.61
N LYS A 179 -13.76 1.58 13.53
CA LYS A 179 -12.42 1.17 13.96
C LYS A 179 -11.44 1.43 12.81
N ASP A 180 -10.83 2.61 12.78
CA ASP A 180 -9.89 3.03 11.72
C ASP A 180 -8.49 2.45 12.01
N PHE A 181 -8.34 1.16 11.76
CA PHE A 181 -7.13 0.39 12.04
C PHE A 181 -6.94 -0.67 10.96
N THR A 182 -5.85 -0.59 10.20
CA THR A 182 -5.64 -1.41 8.99
C THR A 182 -5.64 -2.92 9.26
N ALA A 183 -5.18 -3.34 10.44
CA ALA A 183 -5.17 -4.75 10.82
C ALA A 183 -6.56 -5.33 11.19
N ASP A 184 -7.64 -4.56 11.07
CA ASP A 184 -8.99 -5.02 11.39
C ASP A 184 -9.93 -4.76 10.21
N GLU A 185 -10.28 -5.80 9.50
CA GLU A 185 -11.21 -5.79 8.37
C GLU A 185 -12.52 -6.44 8.75
N VAL A 186 -13.64 -5.83 8.37
CA VAL A 186 -14.96 -6.44 8.60
C VAL A 186 -15.22 -7.58 7.62
N ASP A 187 -15.95 -8.61 8.05
CA ASP A 187 -16.33 -9.76 7.22
C ASP A 187 -17.22 -9.35 6.03
N SER A 188 -18.04 -8.31 6.22
CA SER A 188 -18.97 -7.77 5.21
C SER A 188 -19.44 -6.37 5.62
N GLN A 189 -20.04 -5.63 4.67
CA GLN A 189 -20.53 -4.28 4.94
C GLN A 189 -21.74 -3.92 4.09
N ARG A 190 -22.71 -3.22 4.69
CA ARG A 190 -23.79 -2.50 4.00
C ARG A 190 -23.42 -1.03 3.89
N VAL A 191 -23.57 -0.46 2.70
CA VAL A 191 -23.31 0.96 2.42
C VAL A 191 -24.52 1.56 1.73
N ALA A 192 -25.25 2.44 2.41
CA ALA A 192 -26.44 3.11 1.89
C ALA A 192 -26.17 4.61 1.79
N ILE A 193 -26.01 5.12 0.59
CA ILE A 193 -25.71 6.53 0.32
C ILE A 193 -26.91 7.20 -0.32
N THR A 194 -27.39 8.27 0.32
CA THR A 194 -28.50 9.11 -0.18
C THR A 194 -27.92 10.36 -0.83
N VAL A 195 -28.27 10.60 -2.09
CA VAL A 195 -27.84 11.77 -2.88
C VAL A 195 -29.03 12.48 -3.51
N PRO A 196 -28.95 13.79 -3.82
CA PRO A 196 -29.99 14.51 -4.54
C PRO A 196 -30.19 13.99 -5.97
N ASP A 197 -31.43 13.90 -6.40
CA ASP A 197 -31.76 13.62 -7.80
C ASP A 197 -31.23 14.75 -8.74
N PRO A 198 -30.70 14.45 -9.93
CA PRO A 198 -30.64 13.13 -10.60
C PRO A 198 -29.31 12.39 -10.39
N MET A 199 -28.56 12.68 -9.36
CA MET A 199 -27.27 12.02 -9.11
C MET A 199 -27.46 10.52 -8.88
N VAL A 200 -26.48 9.75 -9.35
CA VAL A 200 -26.32 8.32 -9.05
C VAL A 200 -25.12 8.17 -8.12
N ASN A 201 -25.22 7.36 -7.07
CA ASN A 201 -24.09 6.97 -6.27
C ASN A 201 -23.62 5.55 -6.62
N VAL A 202 -22.30 5.38 -6.77
CA VAL A 202 -21.64 4.09 -6.98
C VAL A 202 -20.67 3.83 -5.83
N SER A 203 -20.76 2.65 -5.24
CA SER A 203 -19.91 2.23 -4.11
C SER A 203 -19.41 0.79 -4.29
N ASN A 204 -18.72 0.27 -3.28
CA ASN A 204 -18.13 -1.07 -3.21
C ASN A 204 -19.22 -2.17 -3.18
N GLY A 205 -18.87 -3.39 -3.60
CA GLY A 205 -19.80 -4.52 -3.59
C GLY A 205 -20.91 -4.44 -4.65
N ARG A 206 -22.05 -5.06 -4.40
CA ARG A 206 -23.20 -5.12 -5.34
C ARG A 206 -24.28 -4.13 -4.94
N LEU A 207 -24.85 -3.43 -5.91
CA LEU A 207 -26.07 -2.65 -5.72
C LEU A 207 -27.24 -3.60 -5.43
N ILE A 208 -27.83 -3.49 -4.24
CA ILE A 208 -28.93 -4.36 -3.80
C ILE A 208 -30.28 -3.65 -3.80
N SER A 209 -30.30 -2.33 -3.65
CA SER A 209 -31.54 -1.56 -3.75
C SER A 209 -31.32 -0.11 -4.18
N THR A 210 -32.35 0.47 -4.77
CA THR A 210 -32.44 1.90 -5.08
C THR A 210 -33.81 2.41 -4.64
N LYS A 211 -33.85 3.43 -3.74
CA LYS A 211 -35.08 3.91 -3.13
C LYS A 211 -35.15 5.42 -3.15
N LYS A 212 -36.18 5.97 -3.79
CA LYS A 212 -36.51 7.41 -3.74
C LYS A 212 -37.21 7.76 -2.43
N ASP A 213 -36.86 8.90 -1.84
CA ASP A 213 -37.47 9.38 -0.59
C ASP A 213 -38.73 10.25 -0.82
N GLY A 214 -39.07 10.52 -2.06
CA GLY A 214 -40.20 11.38 -2.45
C GLY A 214 -39.93 12.89 -2.31
N ASN A 215 -38.77 13.28 -1.79
CA ASN A 215 -38.34 14.67 -1.57
C ASN A 215 -37.17 15.08 -2.45
N GLY A 216 -36.98 14.41 -3.59
CA GLY A 216 -35.92 14.72 -4.54
C GLY A 216 -34.56 14.14 -4.19
N ASN A 217 -34.53 13.04 -3.44
CA ASN A 217 -33.30 12.30 -3.18
C ASN A 217 -33.51 10.81 -3.43
N THR A 218 -32.43 10.14 -3.79
CA THR A 218 -32.38 8.70 -4.00
C THR A 218 -31.31 8.08 -3.13
N THR A 219 -31.64 6.99 -2.44
CA THR A 219 -30.70 6.16 -1.67
C THR A 219 -30.27 4.98 -2.53
N PHE A 220 -28.98 4.80 -2.70
CA PHE A 220 -28.34 3.66 -3.35
C PHE A 220 -27.73 2.78 -2.25
N GLU A 221 -28.20 1.54 -2.17
CA GLU A 221 -27.77 0.60 -1.16
C GLU A 221 -26.91 -0.50 -1.79
N TYR A 222 -25.67 -0.60 -1.34
CA TYR A 222 -24.70 -1.61 -1.75
C TYR A 222 -24.43 -2.59 -0.61
N PHE A 223 -24.06 -3.81 -0.97
CA PHE A 223 -23.61 -4.84 -0.04
C PHE A 223 -22.27 -5.39 -0.51
N VAL A 224 -21.28 -5.30 0.37
CA VAL A 224 -19.96 -5.92 0.23
C VAL A 224 -20.00 -7.26 0.94
N ALA A 225 -19.90 -8.35 0.19
CA ALA A 225 -20.10 -9.72 0.68
C ALA A 225 -18.80 -10.39 1.17
N GLU A 226 -17.65 -9.79 0.89
CA GLU A 226 -16.34 -10.31 1.24
C GLU A 226 -15.58 -9.30 2.12
N PRO A 227 -14.56 -9.74 2.89
CA PRO A 227 -13.83 -8.84 3.79
C PRO A 227 -13.32 -7.58 3.09
N ILE A 228 -13.41 -6.45 3.77
CA ILE A 228 -12.97 -5.16 3.21
C ILE A 228 -12.30 -4.30 4.24
N ASN A 229 -11.15 -3.74 3.88
CA ASN A 229 -10.53 -2.69 4.66
C ASN A 229 -11.35 -1.39 4.55
N ALA A 230 -11.56 -0.75 5.67
CA ALA A 230 -12.45 0.40 5.77
C ALA A 230 -12.01 1.60 4.89
N TYR A 231 -10.70 1.77 4.62
CA TYR A 231 -10.24 2.85 3.76
C TYR A 231 -10.72 2.69 2.31
N GLY A 232 -10.98 1.43 1.88
CA GLY A 232 -11.51 1.11 0.56
C GLY A 232 -12.96 1.52 0.33
N ILE A 233 -13.73 1.83 1.39
CA ILE A 233 -15.15 2.24 1.27
C ILE A 233 -15.24 3.65 0.68
N SER A 234 -15.98 3.76 -0.43
CA SER A 234 -16.04 4.99 -1.20
C SER A 234 -17.46 5.51 -1.48
N VAL A 235 -17.57 6.83 -1.54
CA VAL A 235 -18.68 7.54 -2.16
C VAL A 235 -18.22 8.01 -3.52
N ASN A 236 -18.98 7.70 -4.57
CA ASN A 236 -18.80 8.27 -5.89
C ASN A 236 -20.18 8.68 -6.42
N ALA A 237 -20.44 9.97 -6.47
CA ALA A 237 -21.76 10.49 -6.82
C ALA A 237 -21.67 11.53 -7.93
N GLY A 238 -22.43 11.32 -9.02
CA GLY A 238 -22.38 12.16 -10.21
C GLY A 238 -23.48 11.82 -11.20
N THR A 239 -23.41 12.44 -12.37
CA THR A 239 -24.30 12.15 -13.50
C THR A 239 -23.71 11.01 -14.33
N TYR A 240 -23.73 9.81 -13.76
CA TYR A 240 -23.13 8.62 -14.38
C TYR A 240 -24.01 8.01 -15.48
N ALA A 241 -23.33 7.49 -16.53
CA ALA A 241 -23.81 6.44 -17.39
C ALA A 241 -23.28 5.08 -16.90
N HIS A 242 -23.90 3.99 -17.37
CA HIS A 242 -23.52 2.64 -16.99
C HIS A 242 -23.48 1.70 -18.19
N PHE A 243 -22.48 0.84 -18.26
CA PHE A 243 -22.45 -0.33 -19.13
C PHE A 243 -21.73 -1.48 -18.46
N THR A 244 -22.01 -2.70 -18.89
CA THR A 244 -21.51 -3.93 -18.26
C THR A 244 -20.86 -4.83 -19.28
N GLU A 245 -19.75 -5.47 -18.88
CA GLU A 245 -19.10 -6.56 -19.60
C GLU A 245 -19.03 -7.81 -18.71
N THR A 246 -18.83 -8.96 -19.33
CA THR A 246 -18.61 -10.21 -18.61
C THR A 246 -17.24 -10.77 -18.95
N TYR A 247 -16.37 -10.86 -17.96
CA TYR A 247 -15.08 -11.53 -18.09
C TYR A 247 -15.21 -13.02 -17.69
N LYS A 248 -14.73 -13.92 -18.55
CA LYS A 248 -14.65 -15.36 -18.26
C LYS A 248 -13.29 -15.67 -17.64
N GLY A 249 -13.23 -15.61 -16.33
CA GLY A 249 -11.99 -15.78 -15.58
C GLY A 249 -11.83 -17.16 -14.94
N GLU A 250 -10.78 -17.32 -14.13
CA GLU A 250 -10.40 -18.59 -13.51
C GLU A 250 -11.47 -19.15 -12.55
N ALA A 251 -12.21 -18.30 -11.83
CA ALA A 251 -13.25 -18.72 -10.89
C ALA A 251 -14.68 -18.62 -11.46
N GLY A 252 -14.82 -18.42 -12.78
CA GLY A 252 -16.10 -18.33 -13.47
C GLY A 252 -16.35 -17.00 -14.16
N ASN A 253 -17.62 -16.62 -14.29
CA ASN A 253 -17.99 -15.36 -14.91
C ASN A 253 -17.90 -14.22 -13.88
N LEU A 254 -17.09 -13.21 -14.18
CA LEU A 254 -16.99 -11.97 -13.41
C LEU A 254 -17.78 -10.88 -14.13
N THR A 255 -18.72 -10.25 -13.42
CA THR A 255 -19.39 -9.05 -13.91
C THR A 255 -18.45 -7.85 -13.74
N MET A 256 -18.24 -7.12 -14.82
CA MET A 256 -17.43 -5.90 -14.85
C MET A 256 -18.35 -4.72 -15.19
N ASP A 257 -18.61 -3.85 -14.24
CA ASP A 257 -19.49 -2.70 -14.35
C ASP A 257 -18.68 -1.40 -14.50
N PHE A 258 -19.00 -0.62 -15.51
CA PHE A 258 -18.29 0.60 -15.85
C PHE A 258 -19.20 1.82 -15.68
N TRP A 259 -18.73 2.79 -14.89
CA TRP A 259 -19.49 3.96 -14.48
C TRP A 259 -18.76 5.26 -14.85
N PRO A 260 -18.71 5.63 -16.14
CA PRO A 260 -18.24 6.95 -16.55
C PRO A 260 -19.30 8.02 -16.29
N LEU A 261 -18.88 9.30 -16.24
CA LEU A 261 -19.83 10.39 -16.43
C LEU A 261 -20.53 10.26 -17.79
N ALA A 262 -21.79 10.60 -17.86
CA ALA A 262 -22.61 10.43 -19.06
C ALA A 262 -21.99 11.11 -20.29
N GLU A 263 -21.35 12.26 -20.09
CA GLU A 263 -20.64 13.02 -21.14
C GLU A 263 -19.38 12.32 -21.70
N ASN A 264 -18.85 11.32 -20.99
CA ASN A 264 -17.63 10.60 -21.34
C ASN A 264 -17.89 9.15 -21.80
N LEU A 265 -19.14 8.72 -21.96
CA LEU A 265 -19.53 7.33 -22.20
C LEU A 265 -18.78 6.68 -23.39
N GLU A 266 -18.67 7.35 -24.52
CA GLU A 266 -18.05 6.77 -25.72
C GLU A 266 -16.51 6.66 -25.57
N ALA A 267 -15.89 7.63 -24.91
CA ALA A 267 -14.47 7.56 -24.57
C ALA A 267 -14.21 6.40 -23.58
N ALA A 268 -15.09 6.22 -22.61
CA ALA A 268 -15.00 5.16 -21.63
C ALA A 268 -15.15 3.77 -22.26
N LYS A 269 -16.09 3.54 -23.16
CA LYS A 269 -16.24 2.26 -23.86
C LYS A 269 -14.96 1.84 -24.57
N THR A 270 -14.24 2.80 -25.16
CA THR A 270 -12.95 2.53 -25.81
C THR A 270 -11.84 2.25 -24.79
N GLN A 271 -11.71 3.09 -23.79
CA GLN A 271 -10.58 3.01 -22.86
C GLN A 271 -10.72 1.86 -21.86
N PHE A 272 -11.91 1.65 -21.32
CA PHE A 272 -12.18 0.62 -20.31
C PHE A 272 -12.16 -0.81 -20.88
N ALA A 273 -12.23 -0.98 -22.20
CA ALA A 273 -11.97 -2.27 -22.84
C ALA A 273 -10.61 -2.89 -22.46
N GLN A 274 -9.65 -2.07 -22.01
CA GLN A 274 -8.36 -2.54 -21.50
C GLN A 274 -8.46 -3.33 -20.19
N ALA A 275 -9.56 -3.22 -19.45
CA ALA A 275 -9.75 -3.95 -18.20
C ALA A 275 -9.83 -5.47 -18.40
N ILE A 276 -10.34 -5.96 -19.55
CA ILE A 276 -10.41 -7.41 -19.84
C ILE A 276 -9.02 -8.04 -20.01
N PRO A 277 -8.14 -7.57 -20.91
CA PRO A 277 -6.81 -8.13 -21.04
C PRO A 277 -5.94 -7.90 -19.79
N MET A 278 -6.15 -6.83 -19.03
CA MET A 278 -5.50 -6.60 -17.75
C MET A 278 -5.92 -7.69 -16.75
N MET A 279 -7.21 -7.96 -16.60
CA MET A 279 -7.72 -8.99 -15.70
C MET A 279 -7.15 -10.37 -16.05
N ALA A 280 -7.10 -10.72 -17.33
CA ALA A 280 -6.54 -12.00 -17.79
C ALA A 280 -5.04 -12.13 -17.45
N CYS A 281 -4.27 -11.06 -17.60
CA CYS A 281 -2.86 -11.05 -17.23
C CYS A 281 -2.68 -11.23 -15.71
N PHE A 282 -3.46 -10.52 -14.91
CA PHE A 282 -3.31 -10.58 -13.45
C PHE A 282 -3.79 -11.91 -12.88
N GLU A 283 -4.88 -12.50 -13.40
CA GLU A 283 -5.24 -13.86 -13.00
C GLU A 283 -4.15 -14.89 -13.37
N GLN A 284 -3.51 -14.76 -14.53
CA GLN A 284 -2.39 -15.62 -14.89
C GLN A 284 -1.23 -15.52 -13.90
N TRP A 285 -0.90 -14.32 -13.42
CA TRP A 285 0.23 -14.09 -12.52
C TRP A 285 -0.09 -14.33 -11.05
N PHE A 286 -1.31 -13.97 -10.60
CA PHE A 286 -1.66 -13.90 -9.18
C PHE A 286 -2.73 -14.90 -8.77
N GLY A 287 -3.46 -15.49 -9.72
CA GLY A 287 -4.62 -16.34 -9.45
C GLY A 287 -5.93 -15.58 -9.60
N PRO A 288 -7.07 -16.25 -9.35
CA PRO A 288 -8.38 -15.69 -9.64
C PRO A 288 -8.57 -14.33 -8.96
N TYR A 289 -9.32 -13.46 -9.63
CA TYR A 289 -9.74 -12.17 -9.07
C TYR A 289 -10.34 -12.38 -7.66
N PRO A 290 -9.95 -11.62 -6.64
CA PRO A 290 -10.32 -11.95 -5.27
C PRO A 290 -11.83 -11.80 -4.96
N TRP A 291 -12.54 -10.92 -5.67
CA TRP A 291 -13.86 -10.40 -5.29
C TRP A 291 -14.98 -10.80 -6.27
N TYR A 292 -15.04 -12.05 -6.70
CA TYR A 292 -16.06 -12.51 -7.65
C TYR A 292 -17.51 -12.27 -7.17
N LYS A 293 -17.77 -12.34 -5.85
CA LYS A 293 -19.09 -12.07 -5.29
C LYS A 293 -19.46 -10.59 -5.42
N ASP A 294 -18.50 -9.70 -5.24
CA ASP A 294 -18.70 -8.26 -5.23
C ASP A 294 -18.60 -7.63 -6.63
N GLY A 295 -18.03 -8.36 -7.60
CA GLY A 295 -17.80 -7.89 -8.97
C GLY A 295 -16.65 -6.90 -9.07
N TYR A 296 -16.37 -6.47 -10.29
CA TYR A 296 -15.36 -5.45 -10.57
C TYR A 296 -16.02 -4.21 -11.13
N LYS A 297 -15.61 -3.04 -10.67
CA LYS A 297 -16.08 -1.75 -11.22
C LYS A 297 -14.90 -0.83 -11.52
N LEU A 298 -15.03 -0.08 -12.65
CA LEU A 298 -14.28 1.16 -12.87
C LEU A 298 -15.26 2.32 -12.79
N VAL A 299 -14.98 3.25 -11.89
CA VAL A 299 -15.86 4.39 -11.59
C VAL A 299 -15.12 5.68 -11.86
N GLU A 300 -15.59 6.50 -12.79
CA GLU A 300 -14.97 7.81 -13.04
C GLU A 300 -15.04 8.69 -11.80
N ALA A 301 -13.90 9.30 -11.43
CA ALA A 301 -13.75 10.13 -10.25
C ALA A 301 -13.07 11.47 -10.60
N PRO A 302 -13.29 12.55 -9.82
CA PRO A 302 -12.72 13.87 -10.07
C PRO A 302 -11.24 14.00 -9.64
N TYR A 303 -10.50 12.89 -9.64
CA TYR A 303 -9.06 12.78 -9.34
C TYR A 303 -8.45 11.61 -10.11
N LEU A 304 -7.14 11.40 -9.99
CA LEU A 304 -6.39 10.49 -10.87
C LEU A 304 -6.87 9.03 -10.83
N GLY A 305 -6.94 8.45 -9.65
CA GLY A 305 -7.33 7.06 -9.39
C GLY A 305 -7.14 6.69 -7.92
N MET A 306 -7.72 5.57 -7.51
CA MET A 306 -7.60 4.99 -6.19
C MET A 306 -8.11 3.54 -6.21
N GLU A 307 -7.47 2.69 -5.42
CA GLU A 307 -7.68 1.24 -5.37
C GLU A 307 -8.90 0.81 -4.54
N HIS A 308 -10.00 1.54 -4.54
CA HIS A 308 -11.18 1.16 -3.77
C HIS A 308 -11.68 -0.23 -4.16
N GLN A 309 -11.66 -1.18 -3.22
CA GLN A 309 -12.01 -2.60 -3.45
C GLN A 309 -13.31 -2.74 -4.23
N SER A 310 -13.30 -3.52 -5.31
CA SER A 310 -14.43 -3.77 -6.21
C SER A 310 -15.11 -2.51 -6.81
N ALA A 311 -14.51 -1.34 -6.61
CA ALA A 311 -15.01 -0.04 -7.11
C ALA A 311 -13.83 0.91 -7.41
N VAL A 312 -12.85 0.41 -8.16
CA VAL A 312 -11.64 1.12 -8.57
C VAL A 312 -12.01 2.45 -9.22
N THR A 313 -11.45 3.55 -8.72
CA THR A 313 -11.76 4.87 -9.25
C THR A 313 -10.77 5.30 -10.33
N TYR A 314 -11.28 6.02 -11.32
CA TYR A 314 -10.58 6.37 -12.53
C TYR A 314 -10.73 7.86 -12.89
N GLY A 315 -9.62 8.54 -13.14
CA GLY A 315 -9.60 9.93 -13.57
C GLY A 315 -8.41 10.29 -14.45
N ASN A 316 -7.91 9.33 -15.24
CA ASN A 316 -6.76 9.50 -16.16
C ASN A 316 -7.12 10.27 -17.45
N GLY A 317 -8.38 10.68 -17.60
CA GLY A 317 -8.84 11.45 -18.75
C GLY A 317 -8.88 10.65 -20.06
N TYR A 318 -9.07 9.33 -19.98
CA TYR A 318 -9.17 8.40 -21.11
C TYR A 318 -7.93 8.44 -22.01
N ARG A 319 -6.74 8.39 -21.37
CA ARG A 319 -5.44 8.43 -22.04
C ARG A 319 -4.57 7.27 -21.59
N ASN A 320 -3.81 6.69 -22.50
CA ASN A 320 -2.75 5.77 -22.15
C ASN A 320 -1.60 6.49 -21.42
N GLY A 321 -0.81 5.73 -20.66
CA GLY A 321 0.21 6.26 -19.77
C GLY A 321 -0.37 6.97 -18.54
N TYR A 322 0.49 7.55 -17.74
CA TYR A 322 0.14 8.37 -16.59
C TYR A 322 -0.19 9.78 -17.05
N ARG A 323 -1.48 10.10 -17.22
CA ARG A 323 -1.96 11.37 -17.82
C ARG A 323 -1.32 11.66 -19.19
N GLY A 324 -1.08 10.62 -19.99
CA GLY A 324 -0.43 10.76 -21.30
C GLY A 324 1.10 10.75 -21.26
N THR A 325 1.72 10.46 -20.09
CA THR A 325 3.17 10.41 -19.92
C THR A 325 3.62 8.99 -19.62
N ASP A 326 4.75 8.58 -20.19
CA ASP A 326 5.41 7.30 -19.85
C ASP A 326 6.33 7.48 -18.64
N LEU A 327 6.00 6.83 -17.53
CA LEU A 327 6.80 6.88 -16.32
C LEU A 327 8.15 6.16 -16.48
N SER A 328 8.23 5.14 -17.33
CA SER A 328 9.46 4.43 -17.62
C SER A 328 10.39 5.18 -18.59
N GLY A 329 9.83 6.03 -19.45
CA GLY A 329 10.55 6.75 -20.52
C GLY A 329 11.05 5.86 -21.64
N THR A 330 10.55 4.63 -21.74
CA THR A 330 10.91 3.66 -22.78
C THR A 330 9.91 3.65 -23.95
N GLY A 331 8.80 4.34 -23.83
CA GLY A 331 7.65 4.31 -24.74
C GLY A 331 6.64 3.19 -24.43
N ARG A 332 7.01 2.21 -23.60
CA ARG A 332 6.13 1.06 -23.27
C ARG A 332 4.89 1.50 -22.51
N GLY A 333 5.06 2.37 -21.52
CA GLY A 333 3.95 2.86 -20.69
C GLY A 333 2.91 3.70 -21.43
N LEU A 334 3.13 4.09 -22.68
CA LEU A 334 2.12 4.78 -23.51
C LEU A 334 1.18 3.82 -24.25
N LYS A 335 1.38 2.52 -24.13
CA LYS A 335 0.57 1.53 -24.85
C LYS A 335 -0.67 1.06 -24.07
N TRP A 336 -0.75 1.38 -22.81
CA TRP A 336 -1.83 1.02 -21.90
C TRP A 336 -2.14 2.15 -20.92
N ASP A 337 -3.34 2.10 -20.31
CA ASP A 337 -3.78 3.08 -19.32
C ASP A 337 -3.19 2.75 -17.95
N PHE A 338 -2.37 3.66 -17.43
CA PHE A 338 -1.67 3.48 -16.16
C PHE A 338 -2.63 3.25 -14.99
N ILE A 339 -3.71 4.02 -14.91
CA ILE A 339 -4.66 3.92 -13.79
C ILE A 339 -5.44 2.62 -13.83
N ILE A 340 -5.90 2.17 -14.99
CA ILE A 340 -6.58 0.88 -15.11
C ILE A 340 -5.68 -0.25 -14.60
N VAL A 341 -4.39 -0.24 -14.98
CA VAL A 341 -3.45 -1.32 -14.63
C VAL A 341 -3.01 -1.23 -13.17
N HIS A 342 -2.57 -0.06 -12.72
CA HIS A 342 -2.01 0.13 -11.38
C HIS A 342 -3.08 -0.06 -10.29
N GLU A 343 -4.18 0.67 -10.37
CA GLU A 343 -5.23 0.62 -9.34
C GLU A 343 -5.95 -0.74 -9.30
N SER A 344 -6.06 -1.43 -10.46
CA SER A 344 -6.66 -2.77 -10.46
C SER A 344 -5.70 -3.85 -9.95
N ALA A 345 -4.39 -3.65 -10.00
CA ALA A 345 -3.43 -4.57 -9.38
C ALA A 345 -3.59 -4.61 -7.86
N HIS A 346 -4.01 -3.52 -7.28
CA HIS A 346 -4.29 -3.42 -5.85
C HIS A 346 -5.47 -4.31 -5.39
N GLU A 347 -6.33 -4.78 -6.28
CA GLU A 347 -7.35 -5.76 -5.91
C GLU A 347 -6.72 -7.04 -5.31
N TRP A 348 -5.53 -7.42 -5.80
CA TRP A 348 -4.71 -8.50 -5.22
C TRP A 348 -3.74 -8.00 -4.15
N TRP A 349 -3.12 -6.80 -4.33
CA TRP A 349 -2.00 -6.28 -3.54
C TRP A 349 -2.36 -4.98 -2.82
N ALA A 350 -3.18 -5.02 -1.87
CA ALA A 350 -3.71 -4.05 -0.93
C ALA A 350 -5.05 -4.53 -0.38
N ASN A 351 -6.01 -4.81 -1.30
CA ASN A 351 -7.37 -5.16 -0.89
C ASN A 351 -7.46 -6.62 -0.41
N SER A 352 -6.88 -7.58 -1.15
CA SER A 352 -6.90 -9.01 -0.79
C SER A 352 -5.81 -9.39 0.22
N ILE A 353 -4.67 -8.73 0.14
CA ILE A 353 -3.55 -8.88 1.09
C ILE A 353 -3.20 -7.49 1.57
N THR A 354 -3.72 -7.13 2.73
CA THR A 354 -3.58 -5.80 3.31
C THR A 354 -2.44 -5.76 4.32
N ASP A 355 -1.71 -4.67 4.41
CA ASP A 355 -0.74 -4.48 5.48
C ASP A 355 -1.43 -4.35 6.86
N GLU A 356 -0.89 -4.97 7.89
CA GLU A 356 -1.36 -4.77 9.27
C GLU A 356 -1.04 -3.37 9.79
N ASP A 357 -0.04 -2.72 9.22
CA ASP A 357 0.43 -1.39 9.60
C ASP A 357 0.96 -0.66 8.35
N PRO A 358 0.58 0.60 8.13
CA PRO A 358 1.06 1.40 6.99
C PRO A 358 2.60 1.47 6.85
N ALA A 359 3.36 1.10 7.89
CA ALA A 359 4.81 0.92 7.77
C ALA A 359 5.20 -0.09 6.69
N ASP A 360 4.34 -1.10 6.44
CA ASP A 360 4.51 -2.13 5.42
C ASP A 360 3.75 -1.85 4.11
N MET A 361 3.36 -0.62 3.83
CA MET A 361 2.63 -0.23 2.60
C MET A 361 3.36 -0.64 1.30
N TRP A 362 4.63 -1.03 1.38
CA TRP A 362 5.34 -1.61 0.25
C TRP A 362 4.68 -2.91 -0.27
N LEU A 363 3.93 -3.62 0.57
CA LEU A 363 3.12 -4.78 0.15
C LEU A 363 2.07 -4.38 -0.89
N HIS A 364 1.53 -3.17 -0.78
CA HIS A 364 0.60 -2.61 -1.75
C HIS A 364 1.36 -2.09 -2.97
N GLU A 365 2.20 -1.11 -2.77
CA GLU A 365 2.76 -0.28 -3.83
C GLU A 365 3.90 -0.94 -4.63
N SER A 366 4.75 -1.75 -3.97
CA SER A 366 5.81 -2.45 -4.70
C SER A 366 5.26 -3.50 -5.63
N PHE A 367 4.24 -4.23 -5.19
CA PHE A 367 3.61 -5.26 -6.01
C PHE A 367 2.73 -4.65 -7.11
N ALA A 368 2.00 -3.55 -6.84
CA ALA A 368 1.25 -2.84 -7.87
C ALA A 368 2.18 -2.25 -8.94
N ASN A 369 3.27 -1.60 -8.56
CA ASN A 369 4.27 -1.12 -9.51
C ASN A 369 4.92 -2.28 -10.31
N TYR A 370 5.20 -3.39 -9.66
CA TYR A 370 5.72 -4.57 -10.36
C TYR A 370 4.70 -5.16 -11.34
N SER A 371 3.42 -5.08 -11.04
CA SER A 371 2.32 -5.52 -11.91
C SER A 371 2.23 -4.74 -13.21
N GLU A 372 2.64 -3.46 -13.23
CA GLU A 372 2.78 -2.65 -14.45
C GLU A 372 3.76 -3.30 -15.44
N GLY A 373 4.91 -3.77 -14.93
CA GLY A 373 5.90 -4.51 -15.72
C GLY A 373 5.39 -5.88 -16.18
N LEU A 374 4.67 -6.60 -15.33
CA LEU A 374 4.07 -7.89 -15.68
C LEU A 374 2.97 -7.71 -16.73
N TYR A 375 2.17 -6.66 -16.66
CA TYR A 375 1.17 -6.33 -17.69
C TYR A 375 1.85 -6.00 -19.01
N THR A 376 2.92 -5.19 -18.98
CA THR A 376 3.74 -4.93 -20.18
C THR A 376 4.32 -6.23 -20.76
N GLU A 377 4.76 -7.17 -19.91
CA GLU A 377 5.21 -8.51 -20.32
C GLU A 377 4.09 -9.31 -20.98
N CYS A 378 2.87 -9.29 -20.44
CA CYS A 378 1.72 -9.96 -21.05
C CYS A 378 1.40 -9.41 -22.46
N GLN A 379 1.56 -8.11 -22.66
CA GLN A 379 1.22 -7.45 -23.92
C GLN A 379 2.34 -7.56 -24.98
N GLU A 380 3.60 -7.46 -24.57
CA GLU A 380 4.73 -7.26 -25.50
C GLU A 380 5.89 -8.23 -25.25
N GLY A 381 5.77 -9.14 -24.29
CA GLY A 381 6.78 -10.12 -23.94
C GLY A 381 7.77 -9.68 -22.86
N LYS A 382 8.51 -10.66 -22.34
CA LYS A 382 9.37 -10.53 -21.15
C LYS A 382 10.39 -9.38 -21.23
N ALA A 383 11.00 -9.17 -22.39
CA ALA A 383 11.99 -8.12 -22.59
C ALA A 383 11.36 -6.72 -22.41
N ALA A 384 10.16 -6.50 -22.96
CA ALA A 384 9.45 -5.23 -22.83
C ALA A 384 9.03 -4.95 -21.38
N GLY A 385 8.57 -5.98 -20.63
CA GLY A 385 8.27 -5.85 -19.21
C GLY A 385 9.50 -5.48 -18.38
N ALA A 386 10.65 -6.11 -18.66
CA ALA A 386 11.92 -5.79 -18.02
C ALA A 386 12.35 -4.32 -18.35
N GLU A 387 12.29 -3.94 -19.61
CA GLU A 387 12.61 -2.57 -20.06
C GLU A 387 11.76 -1.52 -19.33
N TYR A 388 10.46 -1.76 -19.18
CA TYR A 388 9.57 -0.87 -18.45
C TYR A 388 10.00 -0.70 -16.98
N ILE A 389 10.18 -1.80 -16.24
CA ILE A 389 10.58 -1.75 -14.81
C ILE A 389 11.95 -1.09 -14.64
N ILE A 390 12.94 -1.45 -15.48
CA ILE A 390 14.28 -0.83 -15.45
C ILE A 390 14.19 0.67 -15.72
N GLY A 391 13.38 1.09 -16.68
CA GLY A 391 13.16 2.48 -17.02
C GLY A 391 12.62 3.34 -15.88
N THR A 392 11.89 2.74 -14.93
CA THR A 392 11.36 3.46 -13.74
C THR A 392 12.45 3.82 -12.71
N ARG A 393 13.64 3.20 -12.77
CA ARG A 393 14.76 3.44 -11.82
C ARG A 393 15.16 4.90 -11.69
N LYS A 394 14.99 5.69 -12.75
CA LYS A 394 15.28 7.14 -12.75
C LYS A 394 14.42 7.95 -11.77
N LYS A 395 13.36 7.34 -11.25
CA LYS A 395 12.45 7.96 -10.27
C LYS A 395 12.77 7.57 -8.82
N ILE A 396 13.72 6.66 -8.61
CA ILE A 396 14.15 6.23 -7.28
C ILE A 396 14.97 7.34 -6.65
N THR A 397 14.62 7.73 -5.43
CA THR A 397 15.25 8.82 -4.69
C THR A 397 16.26 8.35 -3.64
N ASN A 398 16.05 7.18 -3.06
CA ASN A 398 16.83 6.67 -1.93
C ASN A 398 16.96 7.69 -0.78
N ASP A 399 15.88 8.39 -0.45
CA ASP A 399 15.82 9.44 0.57
C ASP A 399 15.69 8.88 1.99
N GLU A 400 14.78 7.93 2.20
CA GLU A 400 14.57 7.23 3.47
C GLU A 400 14.23 5.75 3.23
N PRO A 401 14.22 4.88 4.26
CA PRO A 401 13.79 3.49 4.11
C PRO A 401 12.37 3.36 3.59
N ILE A 402 12.11 2.31 2.83
CA ILE A 402 10.78 1.98 2.31
C ILE A 402 9.83 1.58 3.45
N VAL A 403 10.31 0.79 4.41
CA VAL A 403 9.53 0.43 5.59
C VAL A 403 9.46 1.63 6.52
N GLY A 404 8.22 1.99 6.89
CA GLY A 404 7.92 3.14 7.74
C GLY A 404 8.13 2.90 9.23
N THR A 405 7.43 3.67 10.04
CA THR A 405 7.47 3.52 11.50
C THR A 405 6.18 2.88 11.99
N TYR A 406 6.30 1.70 12.58
CA TYR A 406 5.15 0.95 13.10
C TYR A 406 4.47 1.63 14.29
N GLY A 407 3.16 1.42 14.41
CA GLY A 407 2.35 1.87 15.55
C GLY A 407 2.02 3.37 15.56
N VAL A 408 2.21 4.08 14.45
CA VAL A 408 1.98 5.52 14.35
C VAL A 408 1.31 5.97 13.04
N ASN A 409 0.75 5.03 12.30
CA ASN A 409 0.10 5.28 11.02
C ASN A 409 0.99 6.08 10.04
N LYS A 410 2.25 5.63 9.86
CA LYS A 410 3.24 6.31 9.02
C LYS A 410 3.90 5.32 8.06
N SER A 411 3.61 5.45 6.77
CA SER A 411 4.35 4.77 5.69
C SER A 411 5.79 5.28 5.60
N GLY A 412 6.64 4.54 4.90
CA GLY A 412 8.00 4.93 4.59
C GLY A 412 8.12 5.79 3.33
N SER A 413 9.29 5.70 2.68
CA SER A 413 9.60 6.44 1.45
C SER A 413 8.66 6.13 0.30
N GLY A 414 8.40 7.12 -0.56
CA GLY A 414 7.79 6.93 -1.88
C GLY A 414 8.56 5.98 -2.80
N ASP A 415 9.78 5.60 -2.45
CA ASP A 415 10.53 4.53 -3.13
C ASP A 415 9.87 3.15 -2.99
N MET A 416 8.82 3.02 -2.17
CA MET A 416 7.97 1.82 -2.12
C MET A 416 7.40 1.44 -3.50
N TYR A 417 7.20 2.40 -4.40
CA TYR A 417 6.82 2.17 -5.79
C TYR A 417 8.01 1.61 -6.60
N TYR A 418 8.87 2.48 -7.08
CA TYR A 418 9.86 2.15 -8.12
C TYR A 418 11.03 1.31 -7.61
N LYS A 419 11.54 1.59 -6.41
CA LYS A 419 12.60 0.78 -5.82
C LYS A 419 12.06 -0.57 -5.38
N GLY A 420 10.84 -0.60 -4.81
CA GLY A 420 10.16 -1.82 -4.44
C GLY A 420 9.89 -2.72 -5.65
N GLY A 421 9.33 -2.20 -6.74
CA GLY A 421 9.12 -2.95 -7.98
C GLY A 421 10.43 -3.47 -8.59
N ASN A 422 11.50 -2.66 -8.58
CA ASN A 422 12.83 -3.08 -9.03
C ASN A 422 13.48 -4.12 -8.10
N MET A 423 13.18 -4.10 -6.80
CA MET A 423 13.57 -5.15 -5.86
C MET A 423 12.92 -6.49 -6.24
N LEU A 424 11.61 -6.50 -6.46
CA LEU A 424 10.87 -7.71 -6.85
C LEU A 424 11.38 -8.25 -8.20
N HIS A 425 11.65 -7.37 -9.16
CA HIS A 425 12.26 -7.73 -10.43
C HIS A 425 13.65 -8.36 -10.24
N THR A 426 14.49 -7.78 -9.38
CA THR A 426 15.81 -8.32 -9.03
C THR A 426 15.70 -9.70 -8.39
N ILE A 427 14.77 -9.91 -7.45
CA ILE A 427 14.53 -11.20 -6.79
C ILE A 427 14.11 -12.27 -7.81
N ARG A 428 13.27 -11.92 -8.80
CA ARG A 428 12.93 -12.82 -9.93
C ARG A 428 14.19 -13.26 -10.69
N GLN A 429 15.16 -12.35 -10.92
CA GLN A 429 16.41 -12.70 -11.58
C GLN A 429 17.31 -13.59 -10.72
N VAL A 430 17.34 -13.36 -9.41
CA VAL A 430 18.03 -14.23 -8.44
C VAL A 430 17.46 -15.63 -8.46
N LEU A 431 16.14 -15.77 -8.51
CA LEU A 431 15.46 -17.08 -8.63
C LEU A 431 15.74 -17.76 -9.98
N ASN A 432 15.85 -16.99 -11.05
CA ASN A 432 16.13 -17.42 -12.42
C ASN A 432 15.22 -18.59 -12.91
N ASN A 433 13.95 -18.55 -12.50
CA ASN A 433 12.92 -19.53 -12.89
C ASN A 433 11.54 -18.85 -12.86
N ASP A 434 11.01 -18.50 -14.04
CA ASP A 434 9.76 -17.74 -14.17
C ASP A 434 8.52 -18.53 -13.75
N GLU A 435 8.49 -19.83 -14.00
CA GLU A 435 7.37 -20.68 -13.58
C GLU A 435 7.30 -20.75 -12.05
N LYS A 436 8.45 -20.94 -11.41
CA LYS A 436 8.54 -20.92 -9.94
C LYS A 436 8.21 -19.54 -9.38
N TRP A 437 8.64 -18.47 -10.04
CA TRP A 437 8.30 -17.10 -9.64
C TRP A 437 6.79 -16.86 -9.67
N ARG A 438 6.13 -17.22 -10.77
CA ARG A 438 4.66 -17.16 -10.88
C ARG A 438 3.97 -18.02 -9.81
N SER A 439 4.48 -19.24 -9.59
CA SER A 439 3.96 -20.12 -8.53
C SER A 439 4.09 -19.49 -7.14
N ILE A 440 5.19 -18.76 -6.85
CA ILE A 440 5.37 -18.02 -5.59
C ILE A 440 4.33 -16.91 -5.47
N LEU A 441 4.14 -16.08 -6.49
CA LEU A 441 3.17 -14.98 -6.46
C LEU A 441 1.74 -15.49 -6.27
N ARG A 442 1.34 -16.51 -7.03
CA ARG A 442 0.04 -17.17 -6.85
C ARG A 442 -0.11 -17.81 -5.48
N GLY A 443 0.97 -18.38 -4.95
CA GLY A 443 0.98 -18.99 -3.63
C GLY A 443 0.87 -17.97 -2.50
N VAL A 444 1.44 -16.76 -2.64
CA VAL A 444 1.22 -15.64 -1.70
C VAL A 444 -0.27 -15.32 -1.66
N GLN A 445 -0.91 -15.13 -2.84
CA GLN A 445 -2.33 -14.84 -2.93
C GLN A 445 -3.22 -15.95 -2.34
N ALA A 446 -2.90 -17.21 -2.62
CA ALA A 446 -3.67 -18.35 -2.10
C ALA A 446 -3.53 -18.50 -0.57
N THR A 447 -2.37 -18.12 0.00
CA THR A 447 -2.09 -18.29 1.43
C THR A 447 -2.66 -17.16 2.27
N PHE A 448 -2.57 -15.94 1.78
CA PHE A 448 -2.92 -14.73 2.54
C PHE A 448 -4.18 -14.02 2.01
N ARG A 449 -4.93 -14.67 1.12
CA ARG A 449 -6.17 -14.13 0.58
C ARG A 449 -7.11 -13.64 1.67
N HIS A 450 -7.62 -12.42 1.52
CA HIS A 450 -8.56 -11.79 2.45
C HIS A 450 -8.02 -11.72 3.89
N GLN A 451 -6.73 -11.37 4.02
CA GLN A 451 -6.07 -11.26 5.32
C GLN A 451 -5.23 -9.99 5.40
N THR A 452 -5.15 -9.47 6.60
CA THR A 452 -4.12 -8.51 6.97
C THR A 452 -2.85 -9.26 7.37
N VAL A 453 -1.69 -8.77 6.92
CA VAL A 453 -0.40 -9.46 7.12
C VAL A 453 0.73 -8.46 7.40
N SER A 454 1.77 -8.92 8.07
CA SER A 454 3.02 -8.15 8.15
C SER A 454 3.89 -8.38 6.91
N GLY A 455 4.75 -7.40 6.60
CA GLY A 455 5.76 -7.56 5.55
C GLY A 455 6.69 -8.74 5.81
N ALA A 456 6.96 -9.07 7.08
CA ALA A 456 7.77 -10.22 7.48
C ALA A 456 7.14 -11.56 7.10
N ASP A 457 5.82 -11.70 7.20
CA ASP A 457 5.10 -12.93 6.84
C ASP A 457 5.24 -13.23 5.35
N VAL A 458 5.05 -12.22 4.50
CA VAL A 458 5.18 -12.34 3.05
C VAL A 458 6.63 -12.65 2.65
N GLN A 459 7.62 -11.96 3.23
CA GLN A 459 9.05 -12.21 2.99
C GLN A 459 9.44 -13.65 3.38
N ALA A 460 8.99 -14.11 4.55
CA ALA A 460 9.25 -15.46 5.04
C ALA A 460 8.60 -16.52 4.14
N TYR A 461 7.36 -16.29 3.69
CA TYR A 461 6.67 -17.17 2.75
C TYR A 461 7.44 -17.28 1.44
N MET A 462 7.78 -16.15 0.81
CA MET A 462 8.49 -16.13 -0.46
C MET A 462 9.86 -16.82 -0.38
N SER A 463 10.62 -16.57 0.68
CA SER A 463 11.92 -17.21 0.93
C SER A 463 11.79 -18.74 1.06
N ARG A 464 10.81 -19.22 1.83
CA ARG A 464 10.54 -20.66 1.98
C ARG A 464 10.17 -21.31 0.65
N GLN A 465 9.29 -20.70 -0.13
CA GLN A 465 8.87 -21.25 -1.42
C GLN A 465 10.00 -21.24 -2.45
N ALA A 466 10.86 -20.24 -2.39
CA ALA A 466 12.06 -20.20 -3.24
C ALA A 466 13.09 -21.28 -2.87
N GLY A 467 13.12 -21.74 -1.61
CA GLY A 467 14.18 -22.56 -1.05
C GLY A 467 15.49 -21.78 -0.87
N MET A 468 15.39 -20.46 -0.66
CA MET A 468 16.50 -19.52 -0.54
C MET A 468 16.18 -18.50 0.55
N ASP A 469 17.17 -18.15 1.37
CA ASP A 469 17.01 -17.04 2.29
C ASP A 469 17.19 -15.71 1.57
N TRP A 470 16.08 -14.98 1.39
CA TRP A 470 16.06 -13.65 0.79
C TRP A 470 16.04 -12.51 1.83
N SER A 471 16.08 -12.83 3.12
CA SER A 471 16.01 -11.82 4.18
C SER A 471 17.10 -10.74 4.07
N PRO A 472 18.38 -11.04 3.67
CA PRO A 472 19.36 -9.98 3.47
C PRO A 472 19.03 -9.09 2.25
N ILE A 473 18.37 -9.63 1.22
CA ILE A 473 17.95 -8.86 0.03
C ILE A 473 16.82 -7.92 0.41
N PHE A 474 15.77 -8.43 1.08
CA PHE A 474 14.69 -7.60 1.59
C PHE A 474 15.21 -6.51 2.54
N SER A 475 16.05 -6.87 3.50
CA SER A 475 16.66 -5.90 4.43
C SER A 475 17.44 -4.81 3.71
N GLN A 476 18.20 -5.16 2.67
CA GLN A 476 18.97 -4.20 1.88
C GLN A 476 18.09 -3.15 1.21
N TYR A 477 17.06 -3.59 0.51
CA TYR A 477 16.24 -2.70 -0.31
C TYR A 477 15.13 -1.99 0.50
N LEU A 478 14.53 -2.66 1.48
CA LEU A 478 13.40 -2.13 2.25
C LEU A 478 13.83 -1.28 3.45
N MET A 479 14.90 -1.69 4.15
CA MET A 479 15.30 -1.07 5.43
C MET A 479 16.45 -0.07 5.28
N THR A 480 17.01 0.11 4.08
CA THR A 480 18.12 1.03 3.85
C THR A 480 17.95 1.86 2.58
N THR A 481 18.60 3.02 2.54
CA THR A 481 18.72 3.86 1.33
C THR A 481 19.87 3.43 0.42
N ARG A 482 20.60 2.37 0.80
CA ARG A 482 21.84 1.94 0.14
C ARG A 482 21.53 1.03 -1.05
N VAL A 483 22.07 1.37 -2.23
CA VAL A 483 22.07 0.47 -3.39
C VAL A 483 23.32 -0.41 -3.31
N PRO A 484 23.21 -1.75 -3.49
CA PRO A 484 24.37 -2.64 -3.51
C PRO A 484 25.34 -2.24 -4.61
N ILE A 485 26.65 -2.27 -4.30
CA ILE A 485 27.70 -1.98 -5.28
C ILE A 485 28.49 -3.27 -5.56
N PHE A 486 28.43 -3.73 -6.80
CA PHE A 486 29.29 -4.80 -7.28
C PHE A 486 30.69 -4.21 -7.57
N GLU A 487 31.65 -4.52 -6.71
CA GLU A 487 33.04 -4.11 -6.88
C GLU A 487 33.89 -5.22 -7.49
N TYR A 488 34.72 -4.87 -8.47
CA TYR A 488 35.65 -5.81 -9.06
C TYR A 488 36.99 -5.18 -9.43
N LYS A 489 38.03 -6.01 -9.45
CA LYS A 489 39.37 -5.69 -9.96
C LYS A 489 40.01 -6.93 -10.55
N ARG A 490 41.09 -6.74 -11.29
CA ARG A 490 41.87 -7.83 -11.90
C ARG A 490 43.36 -7.66 -11.60
N ASP A 491 44.02 -8.79 -11.43
CA ASP A 491 45.46 -8.90 -11.36
C ASP A 491 45.94 -10.23 -11.96
N ALA A 492 47.23 -10.55 -11.78
CA ALA A 492 47.84 -11.80 -12.27
C ALA A 492 47.19 -13.09 -11.70
N ARG A 493 46.43 -13.01 -10.59
CA ARG A 493 45.77 -14.15 -9.94
C ARG A 493 44.38 -14.41 -10.49
N GLY A 494 43.77 -13.41 -11.18
CA GLY A 494 42.44 -13.54 -11.77
C GLY A 494 41.54 -12.34 -11.55
N LEU A 495 40.24 -12.63 -11.51
CA LEU A 495 39.19 -11.67 -11.27
C LEU A 495 38.81 -11.69 -9.78
N HIS A 496 38.92 -10.53 -9.13
CA HIS A 496 38.49 -10.34 -7.74
C HIS A 496 37.20 -9.54 -7.73
N TYR A 497 36.23 -9.95 -6.89
CA TYR A 497 34.93 -9.30 -6.79
C TYR A 497 34.37 -9.38 -5.37
N ARG A 498 33.48 -8.45 -5.03
CA ARG A 498 32.71 -8.44 -3.77
C ARG A 498 31.45 -7.58 -3.87
N TRP A 499 30.58 -7.72 -2.89
CA TRP A 499 29.59 -6.69 -2.59
C TRP A 499 30.16 -5.60 -1.69
N ASN A 500 29.82 -4.35 -1.97
CA ASN A 500 30.05 -3.21 -1.08
C ASN A 500 28.75 -2.43 -0.90
N ASN A 501 28.68 -1.55 0.10
CA ASN A 501 27.51 -0.75 0.45
C ASN A 501 26.28 -1.60 0.83
N VAL A 502 26.49 -2.74 1.46
CA VAL A 502 25.45 -3.74 1.77
C VAL A 502 25.27 -3.94 3.26
N VAL A 503 24.13 -4.54 3.64
CA VAL A 503 23.86 -4.99 5.01
C VAL A 503 24.73 -6.19 5.38
N PRO A 504 24.97 -6.45 6.67
CA PRO A 504 25.67 -7.68 7.10
C PRO A 504 24.97 -8.93 6.56
N GLY A 505 25.78 -9.90 6.10
CA GLY A 505 25.26 -11.16 5.55
C GLY A 505 24.71 -11.09 4.11
N PHE A 506 24.74 -9.94 3.47
CA PHE A 506 24.28 -9.81 2.09
C PHE A 506 25.13 -10.67 1.13
N ASN A 507 24.48 -11.58 0.41
CA ASN A 507 25.10 -12.59 -0.44
C ASN A 507 24.33 -12.83 -1.74
N MET A 508 23.60 -11.83 -2.22
CA MET A 508 22.74 -11.93 -3.40
C MET A 508 23.53 -12.46 -4.61
N PRO A 509 23.11 -13.57 -5.23
CA PRO A 509 23.66 -14.01 -6.51
C PRO A 509 23.44 -12.96 -7.59
N VAL A 510 24.41 -12.83 -8.49
CA VAL A 510 24.29 -11.90 -9.60
C VAL A 510 24.81 -12.51 -10.90
N LYS A 511 24.11 -12.25 -11.99
CA LYS A 511 24.52 -12.68 -13.33
C LYS A 511 25.44 -11.65 -13.96
N VAL A 512 26.57 -12.13 -14.46
CA VAL A 512 27.62 -11.28 -15.06
C VAL A 512 28.11 -11.85 -16.37
N VAL A 513 28.51 -10.99 -17.29
CA VAL A 513 29.26 -11.33 -18.50
C VAL A 513 30.70 -10.90 -18.28
N VAL A 514 31.63 -11.83 -18.41
CA VAL A 514 33.08 -11.58 -18.26
C VAL A 514 33.74 -11.78 -19.61
N ASP A 515 34.50 -10.77 -20.09
CA ASP A 515 35.21 -10.78 -21.38
C ASP A 515 34.32 -11.16 -22.57
N GLY A 516 33.03 -10.73 -22.58
CA GLY A 516 32.08 -11.04 -23.65
C GLY A 516 31.69 -12.51 -23.78
N ARG A 517 32.04 -13.35 -22.80
CA ARG A 517 31.68 -14.79 -22.77
C ARG A 517 30.22 -14.98 -22.39
N ALA A 518 29.76 -16.23 -22.40
CA ALA A 518 28.41 -16.56 -21.93
C ALA A 518 28.20 -16.07 -20.48
N PRO A 519 26.99 -15.57 -20.17
CA PRO A 519 26.65 -15.10 -18.81
C PRO A 519 26.86 -16.22 -17.77
N ILE A 520 27.45 -15.87 -16.63
CA ILE A 520 27.62 -16.75 -15.48
C ILE A 520 26.97 -16.14 -14.23
N THR A 521 26.47 -16.99 -13.34
CA THR A 521 25.98 -16.55 -12.03
C THR A 521 27.09 -16.72 -11.00
N ILE A 522 27.43 -15.63 -10.32
CA ILE A 522 28.39 -15.61 -9.21
C ILE A 522 27.66 -15.25 -7.91
N LYS A 523 28.25 -15.60 -6.77
CA LYS A 523 27.71 -15.34 -5.42
C LYS A 523 28.68 -14.48 -4.61
N PRO A 524 28.74 -13.17 -4.86
CA PRO A 524 29.60 -12.29 -4.12
C PRO A 524 29.16 -12.18 -2.65
N THR A 525 30.14 -11.91 -1.76
CA THR A 525 29.91 -11.57 -0.36
C THR A 525 30.56 -10.21 -0.06
N GLY A 526 30.46 -9.72 1.17
CA GLY A 526 31.12 -8.47 1.58
C GLY A 526 32.66 -8.51 1.61
N ILE A 527 33.27 -9.68 1.42
CA ILE A 527 34.73 -9.86 1.36
C ILE A 527 35.18 -10.18 -0.07
N TRP A 528 36.44 -9.81 -0.40
CA TRP A 528 37.02 -10.09 -1.70
C TRP A 528 37.10 -11.60 -1.95
N GLN A 529 36.52 -12.04 -3.07
CA GLN A 529 36.57 -13.40 -3.61
C GLN A 529 37.36 -13.38 -4.90
N THR A 530 37.95 -14.50 -5.27
CA THR A 530 38.78 -14.63 -6.47
C THR A 530 38.26 -15.71 -7.38
N MET A 531 38.01 -15.39 -8.63
CA MET A 531 37.81 -16.35 -9.72
C MET A 531 39.12 -16.47 -10.48
N ALA A 532 39.78 -17.60 -10.35
CA ALA A 532 41.02 -17.86 -11.07
C ALA A 532 40.79 -17.97 -12.58
N GLY A 533 41.71 -17.45 -13.36
CA GLY A 533 41.62 -17.52 -14.81
C GLY A 533 42.48 -16.45 -15.49
N ARG A 534 42.72 -16.63 -16.78
CA ARG A 534 43.30 -15.60 -17.63
C ARG A 534 42.18 -14.74 -18.21
N TYR A 535 42.13 -13.49 -17.82
CA TYR A 535 41.18 -12.50 -18.30
C TYR A 535 41.94 -11.42 -19.09
N THR A 536 41.39 -10.95 -20.20
CA THR A 536 42.01 -9.85 -20.96
C THR A 536 42.05 -8.58 -20.15
N THR A 537 43.09 -7.77 -20.27
CA THR A 537 43.33 -6.62 -19.38
C THR A 537 42.28 -5.53 -19.45
N ASP A 538 41.52 -5.41 -20.55
CA ASP A 538 40.63 -4.27 -20.80
C ASP A 538 39.14 -4.61 -20.81
N ALA A 539 38.76 -5.88 -20.80
CA ALA A 539 37.35 -6.22 -20.80
C ALA A 539 36.67 -5.90 -19.46
N ALA A 540 35.56 -5.19 -19.52
CA ALA A 540 34.74 -4.91 -18.38
C ALA A 540 33.93 -6.15 -17.97
N ILE A 541 33.62 -6.28 -16.67
CA ILE A 541 32.51 -7.13 -16.24
C ILE A 541 31.23 -6.33 -16.48
N VAL A 542 30.29 -6.92 -17.19
CA VAL A 542 28.97 -6.38 -17.36
C VAL A 542 28.02 -7.14 -16.45
N VAL A 543 27.46 -6.46 -15.46
CA VAL A 543 26.39 -7.01 -14.64
C VAL A 543 25.10 -6.95 -15.46
N ASP A 544 24.29 -8.02 -15.39
CA ASP A 544 22.98 -8.05 -16.05
C ASP A 544 22.11 -6.89 -15.52
N GLU A 545 21.63 -6.06 -16.44
CA GLU A 545 20.90 -4.83 -16.12
C GLU A 545 19.58 -5.06 -15.38
N ASN A 546 19.06 -6.29 -15.42
CA ASN A 546 17.86 -6.67 -14.66
C ASN A 546 18.05 -6.62 -13.14
N TYR A 547 19.29 -6.61 -12.65
CA TYR A 547 19.58 -6.42 -11.23
C TYR A 547 19.66 -4.93 -10.90
N TYR A 548 18.98 -4.50 -9.84
CA TYR A 548 19.09 -3.12 -9.34
C TYR A 548 20.33 -2.98 -8.44
N VAL A 549 21.47 -2.84 -9.07
CA VAL A 549 22.77 -2.69 -8.41
C VAL A 549 23.64 -1.66 -9.15
N LEU A 550 24.64 -1.13 -8.47
CA LEU A 550 25.70 -0.32 -9.07
C LEU A 550 26.94 -1.16 -9.32
N THR A 551 27.79 -0.73 -10.23
CA THR A 551 29.07 -1.41 -10.55
C THR A 551 30.24 -0.45 -10.35
N ARG A 552 31.32 -0.93 -9.73
CA ARG A 552 32.55 -0.17 -9.55
C ARG A 552 33.76 -1.04 -9.89
N ARG A 553 34.61 -0.53 -10.77
CA ARG A 553 35.91 -1.12 -11.09
C ARG A 553 36.99 -0.43 -10.27
N TYR A 554 37.96 -1.21 -9.72
CA TYR A 554 39.16 -0.76 -9.03
C TYR A 554 40.42 -0.94 -9.86
#